data_322dc9a4c25c43a3651a8d813a07b66f
#
_entry.id   322dc9a4c25c43a3651a8d813a07b66f
#
_cell.length_a   1.000
_cell.length_b   1.000
_cell.length_c   1.000
_cell.angle_alpha   90.00
_cell.angle_beta   90.00
_cell.angle_gamma   90.00
#
_symmetry.space_group_name_H-M   'P 1'
#
loop_
_entity.id
_entity.type
_entity.pdbx_description
1 polymer ?
#
loop_
_entity_poly.entity_id
_entity_poly.type
_entity_poly.pdbx_seq_one_letter_code
_entity_poly.pdbx_strand_id
1 'polypeptide(L)'
;MARLDVGGRGSPLPSAEAGGPRGGREPLYDVVVVGGGPAGATAATDLARAGHAVLLLDKPGRIKPCGGAIPPRLIRDFAIPDSLMVAKIRSARMVAPSGKTVDMPVGEGFVGMVDREQFDPWLRARAQEAGADLREAAYERITRPDDGPALVHFATGAGESLARHAVRARLVIGADGACSPVGRAEVPGHAKMRQVFAYHEILRVPEAGAPGAAAVDAARCDVYYQGRHSPDFYSWIFPHGDTLSIGTGSAKKGFSLRSSIRTLRASTGLDRAETLRREGAPLPLKPLKRWDNGRDVLLAGDAAGVVAPASGEGIYYAMLGGRLSAEAAAAFLETGEARALALARRRFMKLHGRVFWILGMMQWVWYRSDGLRERFVSICRDKDVQQLTWDSYMNKELVRAKPAAHARIFFKDLAHLFRWVSP
;
A
#
# COMPACT_ATOMS: atom_id res chain seq x y z
N MET A 1 -38.61 -29.52 29.52
CA MET A 1 -37.74 -30.40 30.32
C MET A 1 -36.45 -30.65 29.60
N ALA A 2 -35.34 -30.63 30.32
CA ALA A 2 -33.96 -30.85 29.97
C ALA A 2 -33.19 -29.65 29.40
N ARG A 3 -32.57 -28.90 30.30
CA ARG A 3 -31.39 -28.03 30.08
C ARG A 3 -30.17 -28.93 29.84
N LEU A 4 -29.40 -28.66 28.82
CA LEU A 4 -28.03 -29.16 28.70
C LEU A 4 -27.08 -27.98 28.95
N ASP A 5 -26.42 -28.08 30.09
CA ASP A 5 -25.34 -27.26 30.58
C ASP A 5 -24.05 -27.72 29.91
N VAL A 6 -23.38 -26.85 29.16
CA VAL A 6 -22.01 -27.10 28.64
C VAL A 6 -21.11 -26.02 29.15
N GLY A 7 -20.65 -26.21 30.38
CA GLY A 7 -19.56 -25.48 30.96
C GLY A 7 -18.21 -25.96 30.39
N GLY A 8 -17.62 -25.14 29.53
CA GLY A 8 -16.25 -25.24 29.09
C GLY A 8 -15.48 -23.98 29.49
N ARG A 9 -14.89 -24.00 30.70
CA ARG A 9 -13.97 -22.93 31.13
C ARG A 9 -12.65 -23.12 30.40
N GLY A 10 -12.39 -22.32 29.38
CA GLY A 10 -11.05 -22.10 28.89
C GLY A 10 -10.27 -21.23 29.87
N SER A 11 -9.25 -21.80 30.48
CA SER A 11 -8.31 -21.08 31.34
C SER A 11 -7.60 -20.00 30.55
N PRO A 12 -7.48 -18.76 31.05
CA PRO A 12 -6.67 -17.72 30.41
C PRO A 12 -5.19 -18.12 30.53
N LEU A 13 -4.47 -18.01 29.41
CA LEU A 13 -3.02 -18.12 29.39
C LEU A 13 -2.42 -17.04 30.29
N PRO A 14 -1.34 -17.34 31.06
CA PRO A 14 -0.76 -16.40 32.00
C PRO A 14 -0.19 -15.19 31.26
N SER A 15 -0.60 -14.00 31.63
CA SER A 15 0.04 -12.73 31.32
C SER A 15 1.51 -12.78 31.76
N ALA A 16 2.44 -12.66 30.80
CA ALA A 16 3.87 -12.60 31.10
C ALA A 16 4.18 -11.30 31.83
N GLU A 17 4.40 -11.40 33.14
CA GLU A 17 4.95 -10.33 33.95
C GLU A 17 6.35 -9.93 33.46
N ALA A 18 6.60 -8.63 33.44
CA ALA A 18 7.89 -8.03 33.14
C ALA A 18 8.94 -8.39 34.19
N GLY A 19 9.65 -9.51 33.99
CA GLY A 19 10.81 -9.96 34.78
C GLY A 19 12.09 -9.67 34.03
N GLY A 20 12.99 -8.90 34.62
CA GLY A 20 14.34 -8.63 34.12
C GLY A 20 15.20 -9.92 33.98
N PRO A 21 16.40 -9.84 33.36
CA PRO A 21 17.12 -10.96 32.80
C PRO A 21 17.68 -11.89 33.88
N ARG A 22 16.97 -12.94 34.17
CA ARG A 22 17.55 -14.18 34.75
C ARG A 22 17.77 -15.12 33.58
N GLY A 23 18.93 -15.70 33.39
CA GLY A 23 19.44 -16.59 32.35
C GLY A 23 18.49 -17.61 31.72
N GLY A 24 17.39 -17.14 31.14
CA GLY A 24 16.39 -17.90 30.39
C GLY A 24 16.58 -17.70 28.90
N ARG A 25 16.41 -18.76 28.12
CA ARG A 25 16.39 -18.69 26.65
C ARG A 25 15.34 -17.63 26.22
N GLU A 26 15.70 -16.78 25.26
CA GLU A 26 14.77 -15.81 24.66
C GLU A 26 13.51 -16.53 24.14
N PRO A 27 12.30 -15.90 24.26
CA PRO A 27 11.06 -16.47 23.75
C PRO A 27 11.19 -16.82 22.27
N LEU A 28 10.68 -17.98 21.88
CA LEU A 28 10.68 -18.44 20.49
C LEU A 28 9.29 -18.23 19.88
N TYR A 29 9.22 -17.46 18.81
CA TYR A 29 8.04 -17.33 17.95
C TYR A 29 8.21 -18.15 16.68
N ASP A 30 7.11 -18.63 16.12
CA ASP A 30 7.13 -19.21 14.78
C ASP A 30 7.46 -18.14 13.76
N VAL A 31 6.81 -16.97 13.87
CA VAL A 31 7.03 -15.84 12.97
C VAL A 31 7.11 -14.52 13.73
N VAL A 32 8.14 -13.73 13.44
CA VAL A 32 8.18 -12.31 13.80
C VAL A 32 7.86 -11.48 12.56
N VAL A 33 6.81 -10.67 12.61
CA VAL A 33 6.43 -9.73 11.55
C VAL A 33 6.89 -8.34 11.95
N VAL A 34 7.72 -7.73 11.12
CA VAL A 34 8.25 -6.37 11.32
C VAL A 34 7.47 -5.38 10.46
N GLY A 35 6.68 -4.51 11.10
CA GLY A 35 5.82 -3.52 10.47
C GLY A 35 4.33 -3.92 10.49
N GLY A 36 3.52 -3.13 11.20
CA GLY A 36 2.07 -3.34 11.41
C GLY A 36 1.19 -2.57 10.40
N GLY A 37 1.71 -2.24 9.21
CA GLY A 37 0.91 -1.71 8.10
C GLY A 37 0.07 -2.80 7.41
N PRO A 38 -0.64 -2.48 6.30
CA PRO A 38 -1.57 -3.41 5.65
C PRO A 38 -0.98 -4.78 5.32
N ALA A 39 0.27 -4.86 4.88
CA ALA A 39 0.92 -6.14 4.57
C ALA A 39 1.19 -6.96 5.83
N GLY A 40 1.85 -6.36 6.83
CA GLY A 40 2.28 -7.10 8.03
C GLY A 40 1.11 -7.46 8.93
N ALA A 41 0.17 -6.55 9.15
CA ALA A 41 -1.03 -6.84 9.94
C ALA A 41 -1.88 -7.96 9.28
N THR A 42 -1.99 -7.97 7.94
CA THR A 42 -2.67 -9.07 7.23
C THR A 42 -1.93 -10.39 7.40
N ALA A 43 -0.59 -10.40 7.23
CA ALA A 43 0.21 -11.61 7.41
C ALA A 43 0.11 -12.15 8.84
N ALA A 44 0.20 -11.26 9.85
CA ALA A 44 0.07 -11.63 11.25
C ALA A 44 -1.32 -12.20 11.57
N THR A 45 -2.38 -11.58 11.03
CA THR A 45 -3.77 -12.07 11.19
C THR A 45 -3.92 -13.48 10.63
N ASP A 46 -3.47 -13.72 9.39
CA ASP A 46 -3.66 -14.98 8.71
C ASP A 46 -2.84 -16.11 9.37
N LEU A 47 -1.60 -15.82 9.80
CA LEU A 47 -0.76 -16.78 10.52
C LEU A 47 -1.28 -17.09 11.92
N ALA A 48 -1.71 -16.10 12.68
CA ALA A 48 -2.28 -16.32 14.02
C ALA A 48 -3.56 -17.15 13.96
N ARG A 49 -4.44 -16.90 12.98
CA ARG A 49 -5.63 -17.73 12.71
C ARG A 49 -5.29 -19.17 12.32
N ALA A 50 -4.14 -19.37 11.69
CA ALA A 50 -3.63 -20.73 11.40
C ALA A 50 -2.98 -21.41 12.62
N GLY A 51 -2.97 -20.77 13.79
CA GLY A 51 -2.46 -21.33 15.06
C GLY A 51 -0.95 -21.16 15.27
N HIS A 52 -0.27 -20.35 14.49
CA HIS A 52 1.15 -20.07 14.68
C HIS A 52 1.38 -19.01 15.77
N ALA A 53 2.49 -19.15 16.52
CA ALA A 53 2.95 -18.15 17.48
C ALA A 53 3.57 -16.96 16.73
N VAL A 54 2.83 -15.83 16.67
CA VAL A 54 3.20 -14.63 15.89
C VAL A 54 3.48 -13.45 16.79
N LEU A 55 4.64 -12.81 16.63
CA LEU A 55 4.93 -11.49 17.17
C LEU A 55 4.84 -10.45 16.05
N LEU A 56 3.98 -9.45 16.24
CA LEU A 56 3.86 -8.30 15.34
C LEU A 56 4.52 -7.07 15.99
N LEU A 57 5.61 -6.59 15.39
CA LEU A 57 6.31 -5.38 15.83
C LEU A 57 5.87 -4.19 14.94
N ASP A 58 5.39 -3.12 15.55
CA ASP A 58 5.11 -1.87 14.82
C ASP A 58 5.66 -0.67 15.57
N LYS A 59 6.24 0.27 14.83
CA LYS A 59 6.81 1.48 15.41
C LYS A 59 5.69 2.46 15.79
N PRO A 60 5.62 2.90 17.07
CA PRO A 60 4.56 3.80 17.52
C PRO A 60 4.57 5.17 16.82
N GLY A 61 3.41 5.82 16.79
CA GLY A 61 3.24 7.21 16.39
C GLY A 61 3.45 7.51 14.91
N ARG A 62 3.61 6.51 14.03
CA ARG A 62 3.79 6.72 12.60
C ARG A 62 2.50 6.52 11.82
N ILE A 63 2.00 7.59 11.22
CA ILE A 63 0.98 7.51 10.16
C ILE A 63 1.71 7.39 8.82
N LYS A 64 1.37 6.39 8.02
CA LYS A 64 1.97 6.25 6.70
C LYS A 64 1.28 7.17 5.69
N PRO A 65 2.00 8.06 5.01
CA PRO A 65 1.44 8.88 3.94
C PRO A 65 0.82 8.03 2.84
N CYS A 66 -0.43 8.32 2.46
CA CYS A 66 -1.16 7.55 1.47
C CYS A 66 -2.31 8.38 0.88
N GLY A 67 -2.65 8.14 -0.38
CA GLY A 67 -3.87 8.67 -1.00
C GLY A 67 -5.16 7.98 -0.53
N GLY A 68 -5.10 6.90 0.22
CA GLY A 68 -6.22 6.26 0.90
C GLY A 68 -7.21 5.48 0.02
N ALA A 69 -7.07 5.47 -1.30
CA ALA A 69 -8.02 4.82 -2.21
C ALA A 69 -7.95 3.29 -2.12
N ILE A 70 -9.11 2.65 -1.90
CA ILE A 70 -9.26 1.20 -1.85
C ILE A 70 -10.36 0.72 -2.81
N PRO A 71 -10.09 -0.29 -3.67
CA PRO A 71 -11.09 -0.80 -4.60
C PRO A 71 -12.11 -1.73 -3.90
N PRO A 72 -13.31 -1.94 -4.47
CA PRO A 72 -14.31 -2.86 -3.94
C PRO A 72 -13.78 -4.27 -3.71
N ARG A 73 -12.88 -4.73 -4.56
CA ARG A 73 -12.25 -6.04 -4.37
C ARG A 73 -11.51 -6.13 -3.04
N LEU A 74 -10.76 -5.10 -2.65
CA LEU A 74 -10.09 -5.08 -1.35
C LEU A 74 -11.10 -5.13 -0.21
N ILE A 75 -12.17 -4.31 -0.30
CA ILE A 75 -13.22 -4.24 0.71
C ILE A 75 -13.82 -5.63 0.93
N ARG A 76 -14.17 -6.33 -0.15
CA ARG A 76 -14.74 -7.68 -0.11
C ARG A 76 -13.75 -8.74 0.38
N ASP A 77 -12.56 -8.82 -0.27
CA ASP A 77 -11.61 -9.92 -0.07
C ASP A 77 -10.95 -9.89 1.32
N PHE A 78 -10.98 -8.72 1.98
CA PHE A 78 -10.42 -8.51 3.31
C PHE A 78 -11.44 -8.09 4.36
N ALA A 79 -12.74 -8.12 4.03
CA ALA A 79 -13.85 -7.80 4.92
C ALA A 79 -13.64 -6.44 5.64
N ILE A 80 -13.39 -5.38 4.86
CA ILE A 80 -13.21 -4.03 5.40
C ILE A 80 -14.59 -3.45 5.75
N PRO A 81 -14.83 -3.06 7.00
CA PRO A 81 -16.11 -2.49 7.41
C PRO A 81 -16.34 -1.10 6.79
N ASP A 82 -17.61 -0.80 6.52
CA ASP A 82 -18.02 0.47 5.90
C ASP A 82 -17.64 1.69 6.78
N SER A 83 -17.59 1.51 8.09
CA SER A 83 -17.22 2.55 9.07
C SER A 83 -15.80 3.10 8.94
N LEU A 84 -14.90 2.39 8.25
CA LEU A 84 -13.55 2.86 7.96
C LEU A 84 -13.45 3.71 6.69
N MET A 85 -14.52 3.80 5.92
CA MET A 85 -14.55 4.59 4.69
C MET A 85 -14.99 6.03 4.99
N VAL A 86 -14.06 6.95 4.88
CA VAL A 86 -14.31 8.38 5.11
C VAL A 86 -14.92 9.10 3.91
N ALA A 87 -14.78 8.52 2.70
CA ALA A 87 -15.47 8.98 1.49
C ALA A 87 -15.68 7.82 0.51
N LYS A 88 -16.71 7.96 -0.35
CA LYS A 88 -17.06 7.01 -1.42
C LYS A 88 -17.03 7.72 -2.77
N ILE A 89 -16.01 7.43 -3.55
CA ILE A 89 -15.72 8.08 -4.82
C ILE A 89 -16.51 7.42 -5.94
N ARG A 90 -17.21 8.23 -6.74
CA ARG A 90 -18.04 7.79 -7.86
C ARG A 90 -17.53 8.23 -9.22
N SER A 91 -16.50 9.08 -9.25
CA SER A 91 -15.85 9.50 -10.50
C SER A 91 -14.39 9.88 -10.29
N ALA A 92 -13.61 9.85 -11.37
CA ALA A 92 -12.29 10.45 -11.41
C ALA A 92 -12.26 11.49 -12.54
N ARG A 93 -11.66 12.66 -12.28
CA ARG A 93 -11.40 13.69 -13.28
C ARG A 93 -9.94 13.64 -13.68
N MET A 94 -9.68 13.41 -14.96
CA MET A 94 -8.35 13.48 -15.56
C MET A 94 -8.13 14.90 -16.11
N VAL A 95 -7.06 15.56 -15.66
CA VAL A 95 -6.72 16.94 -16.09
C VAL A 95 -5.47 16.89 -16.96
N ALA A 96 -5.64 17.31 -18.22
CA ALA A 96 -4.57 17.36 -19.22
C ALA A 96 -3.60 18.54 -19.02
N PRO A 97 -2.43 18.54 -19.67
CA PRO A 97 -1.50 19.68 -19.67
C PRO A 97 -2.12 20.98 -20.13
N SER A 98 -3.03 20.94 -21.13
CA SER A 98 -3.78 22.11 -21.64
C SER A 98 -4.85 22.64 -20.67
N GLY A 99 -5.15 21.90 -19.59
CA GLY A 99 -6.28 22.17 -18.69
C GLY A 99 -7.60 21.54 -19.14
N LYS A 100 -7.66 20.90 -20.31
CA LYS A 100 -8.83 20.09 -20.71
C LYS A 100 -9.06 18.97 -19.69
N THR A 101 -10.32 18.68 -19.40
CA THR A 101 -10.70 17.66 -18.43
C THR A 101 -11.51 16.54 -19.06
N VAL A 102 -11.40 15.35 -18.48
CA VAL A 102 -12.23 14.19 -18.80
C VAL A 102 -12.73 13.59 -17.50
N ASP A 103 -14.03 13.56 -17.30
CA ASP A 103 -14.65 12.89 -16.18
C ASP A 103 -14.89 11.42 -16.54
N MET A 104 -14.45 10.54 -15.66
CA MET A 104 -14.60 9.10 -15.77
C MET A 104 -15.51 8.59 -14.65
N PRO A 105 -16.83 8.48 -14.87
CA PRO A 105 -17.73 7.94 -13.86
C PRO A 105 -17.41 6.48 -13.59
N VAL A 106 -17.46 6.08 -12.31
CA VAL A 106 -17.17 4.69 -11.88
C VAL A 106 -18.23 3.71 -12.42
N GLY A 107 -19.42 4.20 -12.75
CA GLY A 107 -20.57 3.36 -13.09
C GLY A 107 -21.21 2.82 -11.82
N GLU A 108 -21.43 1.51 -11.76
CA GLU A 108 -21.94 0.86 -10.54
C GLU A 108 -20.83 0.70 -9.49
N GLY A 109 -21.16 0.97 -8.22
CA GLY A 109 -20.23 0.89 -7.10
C GLY A 109 -19.50 2.18 -6.77
N PHE A 110 -18.37 2.08 -6.10
CA PHE A 110 -17.54 3.21 -5.64
C PHE A 110 -16.11 2.76 -5.35
N VAL A 111 -15.19 3.70 -5.27
CA VAL A 111 -13.87 3.51 -4.67
C VAL A 111 -13.93 4.06 -3.25
N GLY A 112 -13.60 3.25 -2.24
CA GLY A 112 -13.54 3.70 -0.85
C GLY A 112 -12.31 4.54 -0.59
N MET A 113 -12.42 5.55 0.28
CA MET A 113 -11.28 6.28 0.81
C MET A 113 -11.14 5.96 2.28
N VAL A 114 -9.94 5.65 2.72
CA VAL A 114 -9.63 5.34 4.13
C VAL A 114 -8.52 6.24 4.65
N ASP A 115 -8.63 6.63 5.91
CA ASP A 115 -7.56 7.30 6.61
C ASP A 115 -6.67 6.28 7.31
N ARG A 116 -5.37 6.34 7.01
CA ARG A 116 -4.37 5.41 7.55
C ARG A 116 -4.23 5.51 9.07
N GLU A 117 -4.63 6.64 9.61
CA GLU A 117 -4.70 6.92 11.05
C GLU A 117 -5.70 6.04 11.79
N GLN A 118 -6.77 5.60 11.10
CA GLN A 118 -7.79 4.69 11.62
C GLN A 118 -7.62 3.27 11.03
N PHE A 119 -7.30 3.19 9.76
CA PHE A 119 -7.23 1.93 9.03
C PHE A 119 -6.10 1.00 9.53
N ASP A 120 -4.88 1.53 9.74
CA ASP A 120 -3.76 0.72 10.20
C ASP A 120 -3.94 0.22 11.65
N PRO A 121 -4.38 1.05 12.63
CA PRO A 121 -4.72 0.56 13.97
C PRO A 121 -5.78 -0.54 13.95
N TRP A 122 -6.84 -0.38 13.13
CA TRP A 122 -7.86 -1.41 12.98
C TRP A 122 -7.28 -2.73 12.46
N LEU A 123 -6.39 -2.70 11.47
CA LEU A 123 -5.73 -3.90 10.98
C LEU A 123 -4.87 -4.57 12.06
N ARG A 124 -4.16 -3.80 12.88
CA ARG A 124 -3.36 -4.32 14.00
C ARG A 124 -4.23 -4.92 15.10
N ALA A 125 -5.31 -4.26 15.46
CA ALA A 125 -6.28 -4.80 16.41
C ALA A 125 -6.85 -6.15 15.93
N ARG A 126 -7.20 -6.25 14.65
CA ARG A 126 -7.65 -7.50 14.04
C ARG A 126 -6.59 -8.62 14.12
N ALA A 127 -5.31 -8.28 13.98
CA ALA A 127 -4.24 -9.26 14.14
C ALA A 127 -4.11 -9.71 15.60
N GLN A 128 -4.27 -8.81 16.56
CA GLN A 128 -4.26 -9.11 17.99
C GLN A 128 -5.47 -9.96 18.39
N GLU A 129 -6.65 -9.64 17.89
CA GLU A 129 -7.87 -10.45 18.08
C GLU A 129 -7.74 -11.87 17.50
N ALA A 130 -6.94 -12.02 16.44
CA ALA A 130 -6.62 -13.31 15.85
C ALA A 130 -5.60 -14.13 16.68
N GLY A 131 -4.98 -13.53 17.69
CA GLY A 131 -4.00 -14.18 18.60
C GLY A 131 -2.53 -13.77 18.37
N ALA A 132 -2.25 -12.78 17.51
CA ALA A 132 -0.89 -12.25 17.39
C ALA A 132 -0.50 -11.41 18.62
N ASP A 133 0.73 -11.59 19.13
CA ASP A 133 1.34 -10.72 20.15
C ASP A 133 1.75 -9.39 19.46
N LEU A 134 1.00 -8.33 19.71
CA LEU A 134 1.30 -7.00 19.16
C LEU A 134 2.17 -6.21 20.14
N ARG A 135 3.31 -5.72 19.66
CA ARG A 135 4.17 -4.82 20.45
C ARG A 135 4.49 -3.53 19.69
N GLU A 136 4.28 -2.42 20.36
CA GLU A 136 4.77 -1.12 19.92
C GLU A 136 6.28 -1.06 20.11
N ALA A 137 7.03 -1.33 19.04
CA ALA A 137 8.48 -1.47 19.10
C ALA A 137 9.16 -1.07 17.78
N ALA A 138 10.37 -0.57 17.90
CA ALA A 138 11.23 -0.28 16.77
C ALA A 138 12.19 -1.45 16.53
N TYR A 139 12.07 -2.12 15.39
CA TYR A 139 13.04 -3.11 14.91
C TYR A 139 14.43 -2.49 14.78
N GLU A 140 15.46 -3.20 15.24
CA GLU A 140 16.86 -2.76 15.13
C GLU A 140 17.65 -3.62 14.12
N ARG A 141 17.73 -4.95 14.33
CA ARG A 141 18.50 -5.89 13.50
C ARG A 141 18.12 -7.34 13.74
N ILE A 142 18.61 -8.20 12.87
CA ILE A 142 18.61 -9.67 13.04
C ILE A 142 20.05 -10.14 13.25
N THR A 143 20.24 -11.07 14.18
CA THR A 143 21.49 -11.82 14.33
C THR A 143 21.18 -13.31 14.36
N ARG A 144 22.18 -14.16 14.15
CA ARG A 144 22.04 -15.61 14.14
C ARG A 144 23.22 -16.21 14.91
N PRO A 145 23.11 -16.24 16.26
CA PRO A 145 24.12 -16.91 17.06
C PRO A 145 24.08 -18.42 16.77
N ASP A 146 25.22 -19.03 16.62
CA ASP A 146 25.40 -20.50 16.51
C ASP A 146 24.57 -21.17 15.40
N ASP A 147 24.38 -20.50 14.25
CA ASP A 147 23.54 -20.96 13.13
C ASP A 147 22.10 -21.34 13.49
N GLY A 148 21.65 -20.95 14.67
CA GLY A 148 20.30 -21.19 15.19
C GLY A 148 19.23 -20.32 14.52
N PRO A 149 17.99 -20.33 15.07
CA PRO A 149 16.92 -19.44 14.66
C PRO A 149 17.32 -17.97 14.71
N ALA A 150 16.72 -17.15 13.83
CA ALA A 150 16.96 -15.72 13.82
C ALA A 150 16.67 -15.11 15.19
N LEU A 151 17.59 -14.29 15.70
CA LEU A 151 17.40 -13.48 16.89
C LEU A 151 17.07 -12.06 16.45
N VAL A 152 15.83 -11.66 16.68
CA VAL A 152 15.27 -10.35 16.27
C VAL A 152 15.43 -9.38 17.42
N HIS A 153 16.19 -8.32 17.21
CA HIS A 153 16.42 -7.26 18.19
C HIS A 153 15.50 -6.08 17.91
N PHE A 154 14.88 -5.57 18.96
CA PHE A 154 14.00 -4.40 18.88
C PHE A 154 14.05 -3.59 20.19
N ALA A 155 13.56 -2.35 20.12
CA ALA A 155 13.48 -1.45 21.27
C ALA A 155 12.04 -1.00 21.49
N THR A 156 11.65 -0.91 22.76
CA THR A 156 10.39 -0.31 23.24
C THR A 156 10.66 0.98 23.99
N GLY A 157 9.67 1.87 24.06
CA GLY A 157 9.82 3.19 24.72
C GLY A 157 10.68 4.16 23.92
N ALA A 158 11.02 5.28 24.55
CA ALA A 158 11.86 6.34 23.99
C ALA A 158 12.62 7.09 25.10
N GLY A 159 13.72 7.75 24.76
CA GLY A 159 14.53 8.51 25.71
C GLY A 159 15.01 7.62 26.88
N GLU A 160 14.76 8.07 28.12
CA GLU A 160 15.16 7.35 29.35
C GLU A 160 14.40 6.03 29.57
N SER A 161 13.21 5.87 28.96
CA SER A 161 12.43 4.63 29.01
C SER A 161 12.77 3.62 27.91
N LEU A 162 13.83 3.84 27.13
CA LEU A 162 14.23 2.94 26.05
C LEU A 162 14.74 1.61 26.61
N ALA A 163 14.01 0.55 26.31
CA ALA A 163 14.40 -0.82 26.65
C ALA A 163 14.68 -1.64 25.41
N ARG A 164 15.78 -2.41 25.39
CA ARG A 164 16.14 -3.31 24.30
C ARG A 164 15.75 -4.73 24.63
N HIS A 165 15.21 -5.40 23.63
CA HIS A 165 14.71 -6.75 23.71
C HIS A 165 15.26 -7.59 22.56
N ALA A 166 15.27 -8.89 22.75
CA ALA A 166 15.54 -9.85 21.71
C ALA A 166 14.59 -11.05 21.84
N VAL A 167 14.15 -11.58 20.69
CA VAL A 167 13.33 -12.80 20.63
C VAL A 167 13.84 -13.69 19.51
N ARG A 168 13.69 -14.99 19.67
CA ARG A 168 14.00 -15.97 18.62
C ARG A 168 12.81 -16.12 17.68
N ALA A 169 13.08 -16.27 16.38
CA ALA A 169 12.09 -16.51 15.35
C ALA A 169 12.53 -17.63 14.42
N ARG A 170 11.62 -18.54 14.08
CA ARG A 170 11.86 -19.52 13.01
C ARG A 170 11.84 -18.83 11.63
N LEU A 171 11.02 -17.79 11.49
CA LEU A 171 10.91 -16.97 10.29
C LEU A 171 10.67 -15.51 10.67
N VAL A 172 11.22 -14.58 9.83
CA VAL A 172 10.93 -13.15 9.92
C VAL A 172 10.24 -12.69 8.64
N ILE A 173 9.11 -11.95 8.77
CA ILE A 173 8.46 -11.26 7.66
C ILE A 173 8.76 -9.76 7.79
N GLY A 174 9.55 -9.21 6.85
CA GLY A 174 9.79 -7.77 6.72
C GLY A 174 8.64 -7.11 5.96
N ALA A 175 7.77 -6.39 6.67
CA ALA A 175 6.65 -5.61 6.13
C ALA A 175 6.78 -4.12 6.52
N ASP A 176 7.99 -3.66 6.70
CA ASP A 176 8.43 -2.39 7.28
C ASP A 176 8.54 -1.25 6.25
N GLY A 177 7.91 -1.44 5.09
CA GLY A 177 7.68 -0.42 4.08
C GLY A 177 8.83 -0.24 3.09
N ALA A 178 8.72 0.77 2.24
CA ALA A 178 9.62 1.00 1.10
C ALA A 178 11.10 1.22 1.49
N CYS A 179 11.35 1.72 2.69
CA CYS A 179 12.70 1.92 3.23
C CYS A 179 13.17 0.76 4.13
N SER A 180 12.57 -0.42 4.01
CA SER A 180 12.77 -1.59 4.85
C SER A 180 14.21 -1.81 5.33
N PRO A 181 14.50 -1.65 6.64
CA PRO A 181 15.77 -2.09 7.23
C PRO A 181 15.95 -3.60 7.10
N VAL A 182 14.89 -4.41 7.31
CA VAL A 182 14.92 -5.87 7.13
C VAL A 182 15.34 -6.20 5.70
N GLY A 183 14.68 -5.57 4.70
CA GLY A 183 14.98 -5.83 3.29
C GLY A 183 16.40 -5.46 2.91
N ARG A 184 16.92 -4.33 3.40
CA ARG A 184 18.29 -3.89 3.11
C ARG A 184 19.35 -4.82 3.69
N ALA A 185 19.12 -5.32 4.89
CA ALA A 185 20.07 -6.17 5.57
C ALA A 185 20.05 -7.61 5.04
N GLU A 186 18.86 -8.14 4.72
CA GLU A 186 18.65 -9.57 4.57
C GLU A 186 18.38 -10.02 3.12
N VAL A 187 17.82 -9.14 2.25
CA VAL A 187 17.37 -9.59 0.93
C VAL A 187 18.20 -8.96 -0.21
N PRO A 188 18.89 -9.78 -1.01
CA PRO A 188 19.74 -9.29 -2.07
C PRO A 188 18.98 -8.43 -3.10
N GLY A 189 19.53 -7.26 -3.39
CA GLY A 189 18.97 -6.33 -4.38
C GLY A 189 18.00 -5.31 -3.84
N HIS A 190 17.54 -5.42 -2.59
CA HIS A 190 16.62 -4.45 -1.98
C HIS A 190 17.16 -3.02 -1.99
N ALA A 191 18.43 -2.82 -1.65
CA ALA A 191 19.08 -1.51 -1.63
C ALA A 191 19.10 -0.78 -2.99
N LYS A 192 18.89 -1.51 -4.10
CA LYS A 192 18.82 -0.98 -5.47
C LYS A 192 17.39 -0.75 -5.97
N MET A 193 16.40 -0.84 -5.10
CA MET A 193 14.98 -0.67 -5.45
C MET A 193 14.72 0.77 -5.91
N ARG A 194 14.18 0.92 -7.13
CA ARG A 194 13.81 2.23 -7.67
C ARG A 194 12.50 2.70 -7.05
N GLN A 195 12.45 3.99 -6.73
CA GLN A 195 11.32 4.60 -6.03
C GLN A 195 10.93 5.92 -6.69
N VAL A 196 9.65 6.22 -6.70
CA VAL A 196 9.10 7.56 -6.88
C VAL A 196 8.90 8.14 -5.47
N PHE A 197 9.30 9.37 -5.24
CA PHE A 197 9.00 10.07 -3.99
C PHE A 197 7.69 10.82 -4.15
N ALA A 198 6.75 10.55 -3.26
CA ALA A 198 5.49 11.26 -3.15
C ALA A 198 5.53 12.24 -1.98
N TYR A 199 4.89 13.39 -2.16
CA TYR A 199 4.64 14.39 -1.14
C TYR A 199 3.21 14.86 -1.24
N HIS A 200 2.52 14.97 -0.12
CA HIS A 200 1.18 15.52 -0.05
C HIS A 200 0.95 16.37 1.19
N GLU A 201 -0.07 17.19 1.11
CA GLU A 201 -0.61 17.97 2.22
C GLU A 201 -2.05 17.54 2.46
N ILE A 202 -2.41 17.33 3.72
CA ILE A 202 -3.78 17.15 4.15
C ILE A 202 -4.33 18.52 4.50
N LEU A 203 -5.37 18.93 3.79
CA LEU A 203 -6.02 20.21 3.96
C LEU A 203 -7.41 20.01 4.54
N ARG A 204 -7.90 20.98 5.30
CA ARG A 204 -9.32 21.08 5.63
C ARG A 204 -10.11 21.46 4.38
N VAL A 205 -11.24 20.82 4.16
CA VAL A 205 -12.15 21.19 3.05
C VAL A 205 -12.62 22.62 3.28
N PRO A 206 -12.50 23.53 2.29
CA PRO A 206 -13.01 24.88 2.42
C PRO A 206 -14.53 24.88 2.63
N GLU A 207 -15.03 25.80 3.48
CA GLU A 207 -16.48 26.00 3.65
C GLU A 207 -17.17 26.40 2.35
N ALA A 208 -18.46 26.05 2.24
CA ALA A 208 -19.25 26.38 1.06
C ALA A 208 -19.21 27.91 0.81
N GLY A 209 -18.87 28.30 -0.42
CA GLY A 209 -18.71 29.71 -0.83
C GLY A 209 -17.32 30.30 -0.55
N ALA A 210 -16.44 29.63 0.19
CA ALA A 210 -15.06 30.07 0.37
C ALA A 210 -14.21 29.86 -0.89
N PRO A 211 -13.11 30.60 -1.07
CA PRO A 211 -12.17 30.36 -2.17
C PRO A 211 -11.71 28.90 -2.17
N GLY A 212 -11.74 28.26 -3.33
CA GLY A 212 -11.34 26.87 -3.51
C GLY A 212 -12.44 25.83 -3.25
N ALA A 213 -13.59 26.19 -2.64
CA ALA A 213 -14.69 25.23 -2.42
C ALA A 213 -15.19 24.60 -3.72
N ALA A 214 -15.27 25.37 -4.81
CA ALA A 214 -15.70 24.86 -6.13
C ALA A 214 -14.72 23.85 -6.77
N ALA A 215 -13.48 23.78 -6.31
CA ALA A 215 -12.49 22.82 -6.79
C ALA A 215 -12.66 21.44 -6.13
N VAL A 216 -13.43 21.34 -5.05
CA VAL A 216 -13.59 20.10 -4.27
C VAL A 216 -14.96 19.50 -4.53
N ASP A 217 -14.96 18.25 -4.99
CA ASP A 217 -16.15 17.43 -5.12
C ASP A 217 -15.96 16.22 -4.21
N ALA A 218 -16.81 16.04 -3.21
CA ALA A 218 -16.70 15.01 -2.19
C ALA A 218 -16.77 13.57 -2.75
N ALA A 219 -17.29 13.41 -3.98
CA ALA A 219 -17.42 12.11 -4.62
C ALA A 219 -16.49 11.92 -5.85
N ARG A 220 -15.50 12.82 -6.03
CA ARG A 220 -14.62 12.79 -7.20
C ARG A 220 -13.14 12.94 -6.82
N CYS A 221 -12.31 12.07 -7.36
CA CYS A 221 -10.85 12.21 -7.32
C CYS A 221 -10.35 12.96 -8.55
N ASP A 222 -9.60 14.05 -8.38
CA ASP A 222 -8.99 14.78 -9.48
C ASP A 222 -7.52 14.35 -9.64
N VAL A 223 -7.13 13.98 -10.87
CA VAL A 223 -5.80 13.51 -11.23
C VAL A 223 -5.20 14.40 -12.32
N TYR A 224 -4.08 15.04 -12.01
CA TYR A 224 -3.43 16.03 -12.87
C TYR A 224 -2.24 15.38 -13.60
N TYR A 225 -2.37 15.19 -14.89
CA TYR A 225 -1.32 14.72 -15.79
C TYR A 225 -0.58 15.89 -16.43
N GLN A 226 0.08 16.70 -15.61
CA GLN A 226 0.76 17.93 -16.03
C GLN A 226 2.22 17.92 -15.62
N GLY A 227 3.14 17.99 -16.58
CA GLY A 227 4.57 17.91 -16.34
C GLY A 227 5.13 18.98 -15.38
N ARG A 228 4.47 20.14 -15.33
CA ARG A 228 4.79 21.21 -14.38
C ARG A 228 4.56 20.81 -12.92
N HIS A 229 3.60 19.90 -12.66
CA HIS A 229 3.26 19.41 -11.33
C HIS A 229 3.90 18.06 -11.02
N SER A 230 4.12 17.23 -12.05
CA SER A 230 4.82 15.95 -11.94
C SER A 230 5.48 15.59 -13.28
N PRO A 231 6.81 15.56 -13.39
CA PRO A 231 7.48 15.31 -14.67
C PRO A 231 7.44 13.85 -15.14
N ASP A 232 7.19 12.89 -14.26
CA ASP A 232 7.27 11.45 -14.53
C ASP A 232 6.25 10.60 -13.75
N PHE A 233 5.31 11.28 -13.07
CA PHE A 233 4.19 10.65 -12.38
C PHE A 233 2.93 11.52 -12.58
N TYR A 234 2.09 11.72 -11.55
CA TYR A 234 0.91 12.59 -11.57
C TYR A 234 0.77 13.36 -10.25
N SER A 235 -0.12 14.35 -10.24
CA SER A 235 -0.56 15.01 -9.02
C SER A 235 -2.04 14.77 -8.79
N TRP A 236 -2.52 14.95 -7.56
CA TRP A 236 -3.89 14.59 -7.20
C TRP A 236 -4.51 15.55 -6.20
N ILE A 237 -5.85 15.59 -6.21
CA ILE A 237 -6.71 16.13 -5.15
C ILE A 237 -7.75 15.04 -4.85
N PHE A 238 -7.67 14.43 -3.67
CA PHE A 238 -8.53 13.34 -3.24
C PHE A 238 -9.29 13.72 -1.98
N PRO A 239 -10.65 13.66 -2.01
CA PRO A 239 -11.47 13.97 -0.84
C PRO A 239 -11.42 12.85 0.20
N HIS A 240 -11.44 13.23 1.48
CA HIS A 240 -11.46 12.38 2.66
C HIS A 240 -12.47 12.89 3.69
N GLY A 241 -13.72 13.06 3.30
CA GLY A 241 -14.76 13.62 4.16
C GLY A 241 -14.57 15.13 4.37
N ASP A 242 -14.22 15.54 5.58
CA ASP A 242 -13.95 16.93 5.97
C ASP A 242 -12.54 17.41 5.64
N THR A 243 -11.71 16.52 5.11
CA THR A 243 -10.35 16.81 4.66
C THR A 243 -10.16 16.44 3.20
N LEU A 244 -9.06 16.89 2.61
CA LEU A 244 -8.60 16.47 1.30
C LEU A 244 -7.08 16.27 1.27
N SER A 245 -6.64 15.29 0.50
CA SER A 245 -5.23 15.05 0.22
C SER A 245 -4.88 15.70 -1.11
N ILE A 246 -3.98 16.69 -1.10
CA ILE A 246 -3.39 17.26 -2.31
C ILE A 246 -1.93 16.83 -2.40
N GLY A 247 -1.54 16.17 -3.49
CA GLY A 247 -0.22 15.58 -3.57
C GLY A 247 0.35 15.47 -4.98
N THR A 248 1.63 15.11 -5.02
CA THR A 248 2.39 14.85 -6.25
C THR A 248 3.49 13.84 -5.99
N GLY A 249 3.99 13.21 -7.06
CA GLY A 249 5.12 12.30 -7.00
C GLY A 249 6.11 12.52 -8.14
N SER A 250 7.40 12.24 -7.90
CA SER A 250 8.42 12.20 -8.94
C SER A 250 9.64 11.38 -8.52
N ALA A 251 10.28 10.72 -9.49
CA ALA A 251 11.61 10.10 -9.34
C ALA A 251 12.74 11.03 -9.81
N LYS A 252 12.39 12.18 -10.40
CA LYS A 252 13.36 13.11 -10.97
C LYS A 252 14.12 13.87 -9.87
N LYS A 253 15.40 13.64 -9.77
CA LYS A 253 16.27 14.35 -8.82
C LYS A 253 16.24 15.86 -9.10
N GLY A 254 16.17 16.66 -8.03
CA GLY A 254 16.14 18.13 -8.12
C GLY A 254 14.73 18.71 -8.39
N PHE A 255 13.73 17.90 -8.67
CA PHE A 255 12.36 18.38 -8.77
C PHE A 255 11.76 18.65 -7.38
N SER A 256 11.27 19.88 -7.16
CA SER A 256 10.69 20.30 -5.88
C SER A 256 9.23 19.92 -5.76
N LEU A 257 8.94 18.81 -5.08
CA LEU A 257 7.58 18.36 -4.80
C LEU A 257 6.75 19.41 -4.03
N ARG A 258 7.38 20.08 -3.04
CA ARG A 258 6.72 21.14 -2.26
C ARG A 258 6.35 22.36 -3.12
N SER A 259 7.24 22.78 -4.02
CA SER A 259 6.95 23.89 -4.95
C SER A 259 5.81 23.51 -5.91
N SER A 260 5.80 22.26 -6.40
CA SER A 260 4.75 21.73 -7.23
C SER A 260 3.38 21.80 -6.54
N ILE A 261 3.28 21.35 -5.29
CA ILE A 261 2.02 21.42 -4.53
C ILE A 261 1.57 22.84 -4.29
N ARG A 262 2.48 23.76 -3.97
CA ARG A 262 2.16 25.19 -3.84
C ARG A 262 1.55 25.75 -5.13
N THR A 263 2.13 25.41 -6.29
CA THR A 263 1.61 25.85 -7.60
C THR A 263 0.27 25.19 -7.90
N LEU A 264 0.07 23.92 -7.57
CA LEU A 264 -1.20 23.21 -7.75
C LEU A 264 -2.29 23.84 -6.88
N ARG A 265 -2.02 24.13 -5.61
CA ARG A 265 -2.93 24.82 -4.69
C ARG A 265 -3.36 26.17 -5.24
N ALA A 266 -2.40 26.99 -5.70
CA ALA A 266 -2.69 28.30 -6.27
C ALA A 266 -3.57 28.19 -7.53
N SER A 267 -3.29 27.21 -8.42
CA SER A 267 -4.07 27.03 -9.66
C SER A 267 -5.49 26.48 -9.43
N THR A 268 -5.76 25.92 -8.25
CA THR A 268 -7.07 25.36 -7.87
C THR A 268 -7.80 26.20 -6.82
N GLY A 269 -7.22 27.35 -6.40
CA GLY A 269 -7.80 28.22 -5.37
C GLY A 269 -7.71 27.66 -3.96
N LEU A 270 -6.93 26.59 -3.75
CA LEU A 270 -6.71 25.95 -2.44
C LEU A 270 -5.51 26.54 -1.68
N ASP A 271 -4.92 27.64 -2.14
CA ASP A 271 -3.75 28.29 -1.54
C ASP A 271 -4.02 28.79 -0.11
N ARG A 272 -5.27 29.19 0.17
CA ARG A 272 -5.71 29.66 1.50
C ARG A 272 -6.29 28.55 2.39
N ALA A 273 -6.50 27.34 1.89
CA ALA A 273 -7.02 26.24 2.69
C ALA A 273 -6.05 25.88 3.82
N GLU A 274 -6.58 25.63 5.01
CA GLU A 274 -5.80 25.25 6.20
C GLU A 274 -5.05 23.94 5.95
N THR A 275 -3.75 23.93 6.19
CA THR A 275 -2.92 22.71 6.11
C THR A 275 -2.84 22.06 7.49
N LEU A 276 -3.43 20.88 7.63
CA LEU A 276 -3.43 20.10 8.86
C LEU A 276 -2.14 19.30 9.01
N ARG A 277 -1.65 18.69 7.90
CA ARG A 277 -0.49 17.79 7.92
C ARG A 277 0.28 17.85 6.61
N ARG A 278 1.61 17.67 6.67
CA ARG A 278 2.50 17.56 5.51
C ARG A 278 3.30 16.29 5.61
N GLU A 279 3.27 15.48 4.58
CA GLU A 279 3.84 14.15 4.61
C GLU A 279 4.51 13.77 3.28
N GLY A 280 5.42 12.79 3.35
CA GLY A 280 6.04 12.25 2.16
C GLY A 280 6.49 10.80 2.36
N ALA A 281 6.43 10.03 1.30
CA ALA A 281 6.87 8.63 1.30
C ALA A 281 7.43 8.21 -0.05
N PRO A 282 8.41 7.29 -0.06
CA PRO A 282 8.82 6.60 -1.28
C PRO A 282 7.79 5.55 -1.69
N LEU A 283 7.57 5.43 -3.01
CA LEU A 283 6.69 4.47 -3.66
C LEU A 283 7.53 3.53 -4.53
N PRO A 284 7.69 2.25 -4.16
CA PRO A 284 8.46 1.29 -4.91
C PRO A 284 7.60 0.64 -6.00
N LEU A 285 7.65 1.18 -7.21
CA LEU A 285 6.76 0.84 -8.32
C LEU A 285 7.15 -0.44 -9.09
N LYS A 286 8.07 -1.24 -8.56
CA LYS A 286 8.53 -2.47 -9.23
C LYS A 286 8.82 -3.56 -8.23
N PRO A 287 8.13 -4.73 -8.32
CA PRO A 287 8.40 -5.88 -7.49
C PRO A 287 9.87 -6.33 -7.59
N LEU A 288 10.48 -6.63 -6.44
CA LEU A 288 11.82 -7.17 -6.37
C LEU A 288 11.92 -8.51 -7.10
N LYS A 289 13.12 -8.84 -7.59
CA LYS A 289 13.38 -10.15 -8.22
C LYS A 289 13.37 -11.29 -7.21
N ARG A 290 13.70 -11.02 -5.95
CA ARG A 290 13.61 -11.92 -4.81
C ARG A 290 12.93 -11.21 -3.65
N TRP A 291 12.08 -11.93 -2.91
CA TRP A 291 11.41 -11.45 -1.70
C TRP A 291 11.93 -12.12 -0.45
N ASP A 292 12.77 -13.12 -0.59
CA ASP A 292 13.33 -13.93 0.48
C ASP A 292 14.86 -13.91 0.46
N ASN A 293 15.48 -14.26 1.58
CA ASN A 293 16.93 -14.44 1.67
C ASN A 293 17.39 -15.88 1.38
N GLY A 294 16.45 -16.81 1.11
CA GLY A 294 16.73 -18.25 0.90
C GLY A 294 17.03 -19.01 2.19
N ARG A 295 16.72 -18.43 3.37
CA ARG A 295 16.94 -19.07 4.67
C ARG A 295 15.70 -18.92 5.57
N ASP A 296 15.44 -17.72 6.09
CA ASP A 296 14.51 -17.46 7.19
C ASP A 296 13.94 -16.04 7.21
N VAL A 297 14.04 -15.30 6.08
CA VAL A 297 13.46 -13.96 5.95
C VAL A 297 12.68 -13.85 4.65
N LEU A 298 11.48 -13.28 4.73
CA LEU A 298 10.57 -13.01 3.62
C LEU A 298 10.07 -11.56 3.69
N LEU A 299 9.95 -10.86 2.55
CA LEU A 299 9.43 -9.50 2.47
C LEU A 299 7.97 -9.48 1.98
N ALA A 300 7.20 -8.50 2.47
CA ALA A 300 5.83 -8.27 2.07
C ALA A 300 5.52 -6.77 1.85
N GLY A 301 4.52 -6.48 1.04
CA GLY A 301 4.08 -5.10 0.78
C GLY A 301 5.13 -4.24 0.10
N ASP A 302 5.25 -2.97 0.51
CA ASP A 302 6.20 -2.04 -0.09
C ASP A 302 7.67 -2.49 0.09
N ALA A 303 7.98 -3.25 1.14
CA ALA A 303 9.30 -3.84 1.30
C ALA A 303 9.65 -4.82 0.17
N ALA A 304 8.65 -5.45 -0.43
CA ALA A 304 8.78 -6.31 -1.61
C ALA A 304 8.63 -5.57 -2.95
N GLY A 305 8.29 -4.27 -2.93
CA GLY A 305 8.16 -3.43 -4.11
C GLY A 305 6.80 -3.50 -4.82
N VAL A 306 5.71 -3.82 -4.11
CA VAL A 306 4.41 -4.13 -4.71
C VAL A 306 3.44 -2.94 -4.76
N VAL A 307 3.92 -1.76 -5.11
CA VAL A 307 3.06 -0.62 -5.47
C VAL A 307 2.84 -0.61 -6.97
N ALA A 308 1.58 -0.51 -7.41
CA ALA A 308 1.25 -0.55 -8.84
C ALA A 308 1.84 0.66 -9.58
N PRO A 309 2.59 0.45 -10.67
CA PRO A 309 3.02 1.54 -11.55
C PRO A 309 1.83 2.32 -12.09
N ALA A 310 2.05 3.51 -12.59
CA ALA A 310 1.07 4.44 -13.14
C ALA A 310 -0.02 4.91 -12.16
N SER A 311 -0.58 4.06 -11.30
CA SER A 311 -1.62 4.45 -10.34
C SER A 311 -1.11 4.76 -8.94
N GLY A 312 0.08 4.27 -8.56
CA GLY A 312 0.60 4.43 -7.19
C GLY A 312 -0.18 3.65 -6.13
N GLU A 313 -1.14 2.80 -6.53
CA GLU A 313 -1.94 2.03 -5.60
C GLU A 313 -1.12 0.93 -4.93
N GLY A 314 -1.11 0.92 -3.59
CA GLY A 314 -0.32 -0.02 -2.80
C GLY A 314 -1.12 -0.84 -1.80
N ILE A 315 -2.27 -0.36 -1.29
CA ILE A 315 -2.95 -1.00 -0.14
C ILE A 315 -3.43 -2.41 -0.51
N TYR A 316 -4.13 -2.58 -1.64
CA TYR A 316 -4.58 -3.90 -2.09
C TYR A 316 -3.42 -4.87 -2.26
N TYR A 317 -2.39 -4.45 -2.98
CA TYR A 317 -1.23 -5.31 -3.27
C TYR A 317 -0.40 -5.60 -2.02
N ALA A 318 -0.36 -4.68 -1.06
CA ALA A 318 0.27 -4.89 0.23
C ALA A 318 -0.47 -5.96 1.05
N MET A 319 -1.79 -5.87 1.16
CA MET A 319 -2.61 -6.85 1.88
C MET A 319 -2.56 -8.23 1.21
N LEU A 320 -2.68 -8.29 -0.12
CA LEU A 320 -2.51 -9.53 -0.87
C LEU A 320 -1.10 -10.11 -0.70
N GLY A 321 -0.07 -9.27 -0.79
CA GLY A 321 1.31 -9.67 -0.53
C GLY A 321 1.52 -10.23 0.87
N GLY A 322 0.87 -9.63 1.88
CA GLY A 322 0.84 -10.12 3.25
C GLY A 322 0.21 -11.51 3.36
N ARG A 323 -0.97 -11.73 2.75
CA ARG A 323 -1.63 -13.04 2.69
C ARG A 323 -0.76 -14.10 2.02
N LEU A 324 -0.21 -13.80 0.85
CA LEU A 324 0.67 -14.74 0.14
C LEU A 324 1.97 -15.03 0.89
N SER A 325 2.45 -14.06 1.68
CA SER A 325 3.61 -14.26 2.55
C SER A 325 3.27 -15.14 3.76
N ALA A 326 2.06 -15.01 4.31
CA ALA A 326 1.57 -15.90 5.36
C ALA A 326 1.46 -17.35 4.85
N GLU A 327 0.89 -17.57 3.66
CA GLU A 327 0.83 -18.90 3.04
C GLU A 327 2.22 -19.52 2.80
N ALA A 328 3.18 -18.72 2.34
CA ALA A 328 4.54 -19.18 2.12
C ALA A 328 5.26 -19.47 3.44
N ALA A 329 4.99 -18.67 4.47
CA ALA A 329 5.51 -18.85 5.83
C ALA A 329 4.97 -20.14 6.46
N ALA A 330 3.67 -20.41 6.38
CA ALA A 330 3.05 -21.64 6.86
C ALA A 330 3.68 -22.87 6.18
N ALA A 331 3.83 -22.85 4.85
CA ALA A 331 4.48 -23.93 4.12
C ALA A 331 5.96 -24.13 4.53
N PHE A 332 6.68 -23.05 4.83
CA PHE A 332 8.05 -23.13 5.37
C PHE A 332 8.06 -23.76 6.77
N LEU A 333 7.15 -23.36 7.65
CA LEU A 333 7.07 -23.86 9.03
C LEU A 333 6.73 -25.35 9.08
N GLU A 334 5.89 -25.80 8.15
CA GLU A 334 5.48 -27.20 8.01
C GLU A 334 6.62 -28.09 7.46
N THR A 335 7.31 -27.62 6.42
CA THR A 335 8.29 -28.45 5.69
C THR A 335 9.74 -28.27 6.14
N GLY A 336 10.07 -27.12 6.77
CA GLY A 336 11.44 -26.71 7.06
C GLY A 336 12.22 -26.25 5.82
N GLU A 337 11.60 -26.24 4.63
CA GLU A 337 12.30 -25.97 3.37
C GLU A 337 12.27 -24.49 3.00
N ALA A 338 13.41 -23.83 3.02
CA ALA A 338 13.53 -22.40 2.67
C ALA A 338 13.00 -22.05 1.26
N ARG A 339 12.98 -23.03 0.33
CA ARG A 339 12.40 -22.84 -1.02
C ARG A 339 10.90 -22.50 -0.99
N ALA A 340 10.17 -22.82 0.08
CA ALA A 340 8.77 -22.48 0.27
C ALA A 340 8.56 -20.96 0.30
N LEU A 341 9.52 -20.18 0.82
CA LEU A 341 9.44 -18.74 0.91
C LEU A 341 9.27 -18.06 -0.47
N ALA A 342 9.86 -18.65 -1.52
CA ALA A 342 9.72 -18.15 -2.88
C ALA A 342 8.29 -18.25 -3.45
N LEU A 343 7.39 -19.00 -2.79
CA LEU A 343 5.98 -19.14 -3.20
C LEU A 343 5.23 -17.81 -3.17
N ALA A 344 5.50 -16.95 -2.19
CA ALA A 344 4.86 -15.64 -2.07
C ALA A 344 5.02 -14.83 -3.36
N ARG A 345 6.27 -14.63 -3.78
CA ARG A 345 6.56 -13.90 -5.02
C ARG A 345 6.02 -14.63 -6.26
N ARG A 346 6.21 -15.94 -6.37
CA ARG A 346 5.73 -16.72 -7.53
C ARG A 346 4.22 -16.57 -7.72
N ARG A 347 3.43 -16.72 -6.64
CA ARG A 347 1.96 -16.56 -6.68
C ARG A 347 1.57 -15.13 -7.03
N PHE A 348 2.19 -14.13 -6.41
CA PHE A 348 1.93 -12.73 -6.72
C PHE A 348 2.21 -12.42 -8.20
N MET A 349 3.36 -12.82 -8.73
CA MET A 349 3.71 -12.57 -10.13
C MET A 349 2.85 -13.35 -11.13
N LYS A 350 2.36 -14.53 -10.76
CA LYS A 350 1.38 -15.27 -11.55
C LYS A 350 0.05 -14.53 -11.65
N LEU A 351 -0.42 -13.92 -10.56
CA LEU A 351 -1.67 -13.19 -10.50
C LEU A 351 -1.57 -11.80 -11.14
N HIS A 352 -0.54 -11.05 -10.82
CA HIS A 352 -0.45 -9.61 -11.13
C HIS A 352 0.78 -9.18 -11.93
N GLY A 353 1.71 -10.07 -12.23
CA GLY A 353 2.95 -9.71 -12.94
C GLY A 353 2.70 -9.06 -14.30
N ARG A 354 1.69 -9.55 -15.05
CA ARG A 354 1.28 -8.96 -16.33
C ARG A 354 0.67 -7.57 -16.18
N VAL A 355 -0.14 -7.36 -15.13
CA VAL A 355 -0.72 -6.04 -14.80
C VAL A 355 0.40 -5.05 -14.49
N PHE A 356 1.35 -5.42 -13.64
CA PHE A 356 2.49 -4.58 -13.28
C PHE A 356 3.36 -4.23 -14.49
N TRP A 357 3.56 -5.16 -15.40
CA TRP A 357 4.29 -4.93 -16.63
C TRP A 357 3.57 -3.90 -17.54
N ILE A 358 2.26 -4.09 -17.76
CA ILE A 358 1.43 -3.18 -18.58
C ILE A 358 1.43 -1.78 -17.97
N LEU A 359 1.14 -1.65 -16.67
CA LEU A 359 1.11 -0.36 -15.99
C LEU A 359 2.47 0.33 -16.01
N GLY A 360 3.57 -0.43 -15.86
CA GLY A 360 4.92 0.10 -15.98
C GLY A 360 5.24 0.61 -17.39
N MET A 361 4.79 -0.08 -18.42
CA MET A 361 4.90 0.35 -19.81
C MET A 361 4.06 1.61 -20.07
N MET A 362 2.81 1.64 -19.59
CA MET A 362 1.94 2.82 -19.71
C MET A 362 2.56 4.05 -19.05
N GLN A 363 3.08 3.91 -17.83
CA GLN A 363 3.77 5.03 -17.16
C GLN A 363 4.98 5.49 -17.98
N TRP A 364 5.79 4.58 -18.47
CA TRP A 364 6.97 4.90 -19.27
C TRP A 364 6.63 5.59 -20.59
N VAL A 365 5.56 5.19 -21.29
CA VAL A 365 5.13 5.79 -22.57
C VAL A 365 4.43 7.13 -22.33
N TRP A 366 3.34 7.13 -21.58
CA TRP A 366 2.42 8.25 -21.52
C TRP A 366 2.88 9.41 -20.63
N TYR A 367 3.75 9.15 -19.63
CA TYR A 367 4.16 10.20 -18.68
C TYR A 367 5.47 10.91 -19.09
N ARG A 368 6.03 10.63 -20.27
CA ARG A 368 7.31 11.19 -20.71
C ARG A 368 7.28 12.65 -21.12
N SER A 369 6.17 13.13 -21.68
CA SER A 369 6.01 14.50 -22.17
C SER A 369 4.57 14.97 -22.05
N ASP A 370 4.38 16.30 -22.03
CA ASP A 370 3.05 16.87 -21.96
C ASP A 370 2.21 16.54 -23.21
N GLY A 371 2.82 16.45 -24.39
CA GLY A 371 2.12 16.02 -25.59
C GLY A 371 1.58 14.58 -25.50
N LEU A 372 2.30 13.67 -24.86
CA LEU A 372 1.81 12.30 -24.63
C LEU A 372 0.74 12.27 -23.52
N ARG A 373 0.90 13.05 -22.46
CA ARG A 373 -0.12 13.17 -21.40
C ARG A 373 -1.43 13.76 -21.94
N GLU A 374 -1.35 14.75 -22.82
CA GLU A 374 -2.53 15.33 -23.49
C GLU A 374 -3.31 14.23 -24.25
N ARG A 375 -2.60 13.38 -24.99
CA ARG A 375 -3.19 12.26 -25.73
C ARG A 375 -3.74 11.20 -24.80
N PHE A 376 -3.03 10.87 -23.73
CA PHE A 376 -3.50 9.93 -22.71
C PHE A 376 -4.83 10.39 -22.11
N VAL A 377 -4.93 11.65 -21.71
CA VAL A 377 -6.20 12.19 -21.17
C VAL A 377 -7.29 12.23 -22.25
N SER A 378 -6.94 12.53 -23.52
CA SER A 378 -7.90 12.50 -24.62
C SER A 378 -8.47 11.11 -24.87
N ILE A 379 -7.65 10.06 -24.80
CA ILE A 379 -8.10 8.64 -24.93
C ILE A 379 -9.09 8.27 -23.82
N CYS A 380 -8.94 8.83 -22.61
CA CYS A 380 -9.88 8.62 -21.51
C CYS A 380 -11.32 9.11 -21.77
N ARG A 381 -11.60 9.84 -22.87
CA ARG A 381 -12.95 10.17 -23.31
C ARG A 381 -13.71 8.98 -23.88
N ASP A 382 -12.98 7.97 -24.35
CA ASP A 382 -13.59 6.76 -24.94
C ASP A 382 -14.27 5.93 -23.84
N LYS A 383 -15.55 5.62 -24.03
CA LYS A 383 -16.35 4.85 -23.07
C LYS A 383 -15.81 3.45 -22.81
N ASP A 384 -15.23 2.80 -23.83
CA ASP A 384 -14.64 1.48 -23.64
C ASP A 384 -13.36 1.56 -22.81
N VAL A 385 -12.54 2.61 -23.01
CA VAL A 385 -11.35 2.88 -22.19
C VAL A 385 -11.77 3.13 -20.74
N GLN A 386 -12.81 3.93 -20.51
CA GLN A 386 -13.34 4.17 -19.16
C GLN A 386 -13.81 2.87 -18.53
N GLN A 387 -14.65 2.10 -19.22
CA GLN A 387 -15.17 0.85 -18.69
C GLN A 387 -14.06 -0.16 -18.38
N LEU A 388 -13.14 -0.40 -19.32
CA LEU A 388 -12.06 -1.37 -19.09
C LEU A 388 -11.09 -0.91 -17.99
N THR A 389 -10.85 0.40 -17.87
CA THR A 389 -10.04 0.96 -16.79
C THR A 389 -10.68 0.69 -15.44
N TRP A 390 -11.97 1.02 -15.29
CA TRP A 390 -12.69 0.78 -14.05
C TRP A 390 -12.85 -0.70 -13.74
N ASP A 391 -13.26 -1.53 -14.71
CA ASP A 391 -13.40 -2.97 -14.51
C ASP A 391 -12.07 -3.59 -14.03
N SER A 392 -10.95 -3.18 -14.64
CA SER A 392 -9.62 -3.64 -14.22
C SER A 392 -9.22 -3.11 -12.85
N TYR A 393 -9.51 -1.85 -12.54
CA TYR A 393 -9.19 -1.24 -11.26
C TYR A 393 -10.04 -1.83 -10.12
N MET A 394 -11.35 -1.97 -10.33
CA MET A 394 -12.31 -2.43 -9.33
C MET A 394 -12.10 -3.91 -8.98
N ASN A 395 -11.81 -4.74 -9.99
CA ASN A 395 -11.66 -6.18 -9.85
C ASN A 395 -10.20 -6.64 -9.72
N LYS A 396 -9.23 -5.75 -9.95
CA LYS A 396 -7.79 -6.08 -9.93
C LYS A 396 -7.40 -7.22 -10.87
N GLU A 397 -8.10 -7.30 -12.00
CA GLU A 397 -7.90 -8.32 -13.02
C GLU A 397 -7.83 -7.66 -14.41
N LEU A 398 -7.04 -8.24 -15.29
CA LEU A 398 -7.10 -7.87 -16.69
C LEU A 398 -8.42 -8.39 -17.26
N VAL A 399 -9.27 -7.48 -17.70
CA VAL A 399 -10.53 -7.84 -18.37
C VAL A 399 -10.18 -8.56 -19.67
N ARG A 400 -10.45 -9.87 -19.72
CA ARG A 400 -10.28 -10.69 -20.94
C ARG A 400 -11.52 -10.71 -21.82
N ALA A 401 -12.66 -10.31 -21.25
CA ALA A 401 -13.91 -10.16 -21.99
C ALA A 401 -13.82 -8.96 -22.95
N LYS A 402 -14.42 -9.09 -24.13
CA LYS A 402 -14.44 -8.05 -25.19
C LYS A 402 -13.11 -7.89 -25.96
N PRO A 403 -12.61 -8.93 -26.65
CA PRO A 403 -11.37 -8.85 -27.45
C PRO A 403 -11.44 -7.76 -28.54
N ALA A 404 -12.61 -7.49 -29.11
CA ALA A 404 -12.83 -6.43 -30.07
C ALA A 404 -12.61 -5.03 -29.45
N ALA A 405 -13.00 -4.79 -28.19
CA ALA A 405 -12.73 -3.53 -27.49
C ALA A 405 -11.23 -3.37 -27.21
N HIS A 406 -10.54 -4.43 -26.82
CA HIS A 406 -9.09 -4.42 -26.65
C HIS A 406 -8.35 -4.11 -27.95
N ALA A 407 -8.75 -4.75 -29.04
CA ALA A 407 -8.19 -4.47 -30.37
C ALA A 407 -8.44 -3.02 -30.80
N ARG A 408 -9.68 -2.53 -30.64
CA ARG A 408 -10.04 -1.13 -30.97
C ARG A 408 -9.25 -0.14 -30.13
N ILE A 409 -9.11 -0.35 -28.82
CA ILE A 409 -8.31 0.50 -27.94
C ILE A 409 -6.84 0.47 -28.36
N PHE A 410 -6.28 -0.70 -28.62
CA PHE A 410 -4.91 -0.84 -29.09
C PHE A 410 -4.65 -0.02 -30.36
N PHE A 411 -5.54 -0.10 -31.37
CA PHE A 411 -5.42 0.71 -32.59
C PHE A 411 -5.61 2.19 -32.34
N LYS A 412 -6.52 2.59 -31.43
CA LYS A 412 -6.67 3.99 -31.02
C LYS A 412 -5.44 4.52 -30.30
N ASP A 413 -4.90 3.75 -29.35
CA ASP A 413 -3.64 4.07 -28.65
C ASP A 413 -2.50 4.25 -29.66
N LEU A 414 -2.41 3.35 -30.64
CA LEU A 414 -1.42 3.42 -31.69
C LEU A 414 -1.59 4.67 -32.55
N ALA A 415 -2.84 5.00 -32.95
CA ALA A 415 -3.16 6.20 -33.72
C ALA A 415 -2.79 7.49 -32.95
N HIS A 416 -3.09 7.54 -31.66
CA HIS A 416 -2.68 8.65 -30.78
C HIS A 416 -1.16 8.69 -30.60
N LEU A 417 -0.50 7.57 -30.41
CA LEU A 417 0.95 7.48 -30.22
C LEU A 417 1.71 7.97 -31.48
N PHE A 418 1.24 7.57 -32.66
CA PHE A 418 1.84 7.97 -33.94
C PHE A 418 1.31 9.31 -34.47
N ARG A 419 0.52 10.04 -33.70
CA ARG A 419 -0.04 11.35 -34.07
C ARG A 419 -0.96 11.34 -35.30
N TRP A 420 -1.61 10.22 -35.58
CA TRP A 420 -2.60 10.12 -36.68
C TRP A 420 -3.92 10.77 -36.30
N VAL A 421 -4.16 11.03 -35.04
CA VAL A 421 -5.36 11.69 -34.50
C VAL A 421 -4.92 12.86 -33.62
N SER A 422 -5.62 14.01 -33.72
CA SER A 422 -5.41 15.15 -32.81
C SER A 422 -5.94 14.85 -31.41
N PRO A 423 -5.33 15.40 -30.34
CA PRO A 423 -5.76 15.20 -28.96
C PRO A 423 -7.08 15.91 -28.62
#